data_110eb52d67ccf823366ef603408d270b
#
_entry.id   110eb52d67ccf823366ef603408d270b
#
_cell.length_a   1.000
_cell.length_b   1.000
_cell.length_c   1.000
_cell.angle_alpha   90.00
_cell.angle_beta   90.00
_cell.angle_gamma   90.00
#
_symmetry.space_group_name_H-M   'P 1'
#
loop_
_entity.id
_entity.type
_entity.pdbx_description
1 polymer ?
#
loop_
_entity_poly.entity_id
_entity_poly.type
_entity_poly.pdbx_seq_one_letter_code
_entity_poly.pdbx_strand_id
1 'polypeptide(L)'
;MTVSHLKYWFFLFCAIALEVAGTSVMKISQNGTGWLGPGAGLVLMFALIALSYYCLSLAAMGLPIGVAYAFWEGLGLTLITLVSVFLLGEAMNLRRFLALAAILAGALLIHHGTTAGAPAAPERKGAAS
;
A
#
# COMPACT_ATOMS: atom_id res chain seq x y z
N MET A 1 22.82 -1.86 -2.22
CA MET A 1 21.68 -1.57 -1.37
C MET A 1 22.12 -1.14 0.01
N THR A 2 21.73 0.02 0.40
CA THR A 2 22.17 0.55 1.68
C THR A 2 21.11 0.35 2.73
N VAL A 3 21.52 0.52 3.99
CA VAL A 3 20.59 0.41 5.10
C VAL A 3 19.48 1.45 4.98
N SER A 4 19.81 2.65 4.52
CA SER A 4 18.81 3.68 4.40
C SER A 4 17.76 3.31 3.35
N HIS A 5 18.16 2.58 2.30
CA HIS A 5 17.17 2.13 1.33
C HIS A 5 16.21 1.13 1.95
N LEU A 6 16.74 0.22 2.77
CA LEU A 6 15.88 -0.72 3.46
C LEU A 6 14.91 -0.03 4.41
N LYS A 7 15.34 1.07 5.00
CA LYS A 7 14.49 1.83 5.90
C LYS A 7 13.24 2.33 5.18
N TYR A 8 13.40 2.82 3.95
CA TYR A 8 12.26 3.32 3.20
C TYR A 8 11.29 2.21 2.82
N TRP A 9 11.81 1.04 2.48
CA TRP A 9 10.95 -0.11 2.24
C TRP A 9 10.21 -0.54 3.50
N PHE A 10 10.88 -0.44 4.64
CA PHE A 10 10.23 -0.74 5.91
C PHE A 10 9.07 0.22 6.16
N PHE A 11 9.27 1.50 5.90
CA PHE A 11 8.16 2.46 6.05
C PHE A 11 7.02 2.12 5.11
N LEU A 12 7.33 1.68 3.91
CA LEU A 12 6.30 1.32 2.96
C LEU A 12 5.47 0.14 3.46
N PHE A 13 6.12 -0.88 3.99
CA PHE A 13 5.40 -2.02 4.52
C PHE A 13 4.59 -1.66 5.76
N CYS A 14 5.09 -0.76 6.58
CA CYS A 14 4.31 -0.26 7.71
C CYS A 14 3.06 0.46 7.24
N ALA A 15 3.18 1.26 6.18
CA ALA A 15 2.03 1.95 5.64
C ALA A 15 0.98 0.97 5.14
N ILE A 16 1.43 -0.08 4.46
CA ILE A 16 0.52 -1.10 3.95
C ILE A 16 -0.18 -1.81 5.11
N ALA A 17 0.56 -2.17 6.14
CA ALA A 17 -0.02 -2.86 7.28
C ALA A 17 -1.05 -2.00 8.00
N LEU A 18 -0.76 -0.72 8.15
CA LEU A 18 -1.70 0.19 8.81
C LEU A 18 -2.95 0.38 7.98
N GLU A 19 -2.81 0.46 6.66
CA GLU A 19 -3.97 0.59 5.79
C GLU A 19 -4.86 -0.64 5.88
N VAL A 20 -4.25 -1.82 5.84
CA VAL A 20 -5.02 -3.07 5.91
C VAL A 20 -5.71 -3.17 7.26
N ALA A 21 -5.00 -2.83 8.33
CA ALA A 21 -5.59 -2.87 9.67
C ALA A 21 -6.77 -1.91 9.78
N GLY A 22 -6.61 -0.69 9.28
CA GLY A 22 -7.69 0.28 9.35
C GLY A 22 -8.91 -0.14 8.58
N THR A 23 -8.71 -0.61 7.36
CA THR A 23 -9.82 -1.06 6.52
C THR A 23 -10.51 -2.28 7.14
N SER A 24 -9.74 -3.19 7.71
CA SER A 24 -10.30 -4.38 8.33
C SER A 24 -11.12 -4.03 9.57
N VAL A 25 -10.61 -3.11 10.39
CA VAL A 25 -11.35 -2.67 11.57
C VAL A 25 -12.68 -2.04 11.17
N MET A 26 -12.65 -1.19 10.14
CA MET A 26 -13.89 -0.58 9.68
C MET A 26 -14.88 -1.63 9.22
N LYS A 27 -14.42 -2.60 8.44
CA LYS A 27 -15.31 -3.64 7.92
C LYS A 27 -15.93 -4.45 9.04
N ILE A 28 -15.12 -4.82 10.02
CA ILE A 28 -15.61 -5.60 11.15
C ILE A 28 -16.64 -4.80 11.95
N SER A 29 -16.37 -3.51 12.17
CA SER A 29 -17.29 -2.69 12.94
C SER A 29 -18.62 -2.50 12.20
N GLN A 30 -18.58 -2.40 10.89
CA GLN A 30 -19.80 -2.25 10.10
C GLN A 30 -20.65 -3.52 10.10
N ASN A 31 -20.01 -4.67 10.25
CA ASN A 31 -20.76 -5.92 10.33
C ASN A 31 -21.50 -6.11 11.65
N GLY A 32 -21.20 -5.28 12.64
CA GLY A 32 -21.88 -5.36 13.90
C GLY A 32 -21.51 -6.56 14.75
N THR A 33 -20.47 -7.26 14.42
CA THR A 33 -20.07 -8.45 15.15
C THR A 33 -19.00 -8.17 16.20
N GLY A 34 -18.42 -7.01 16.18
CA GLY A 34 -17.36 -6.70 17.09
C GLY A 34 -17.85 -5.89 18.28
N TRP A 35 -16.93 -5.66 19.20
CA TRP A 35 -17.20 -4.82 20.35
C TRP A 35 -17.15 -3.35 20.02
N LEU A 36 -16.68 -3.02 18.82
CA LEU A 36 -16.65 -1.63 18.37
C LEU A 36 -17.93 -1.29 17.64
N GLY A 37 -18.49 -0.14 17.96
CA GLY A 37 -19.63 0.36 17.18
C GLY A 37 -19.16 0.90 15.84
N PRO A 38 -20.10 1.12 14.92
CA PRO A 38 -19.73 1.62 13.60
C PRO A 38 -19.02 2.97 13.64
N GLY A 39 -19.44 3.86 14.53
CA GLY A 39 -18.78 5.16 14.63
C GLY A 39 -17.36 5.05 15.15
N ALA A 40 -17.17 4.23 16.19
CA ALA A 40 -15.83 4.05 16.74
C ALA A 40 -14.91 3.38 15.73
N GLY A 41 -15.45 2.44 14.96
CA GLY A 41 -14.66 1.78 13.92
C GLY A 41 -14.21 2.75 12.85
N LEU A 42 -15.08 3.68 12.45
CA LEU A 42 -14.70 4.68 11.47
C LEU A 42 -13.61 5.61 11.99
N VAL A 43 -13.73 6.04 13.24
CA VAL A 43 -12.71 6.92 13.82
C VAL A 43 -11.37 6.21 13.86
N LEU A 44 -11.37 4.95 14.28
CA LEU A 44 -10.14 4.19 14.35
C LEU A 44 -9.56 3.96 12.95
N MET A 45 -10.42 3.71 11.97
CA MET A 45 -9.97 3.56 10.59
C MET A 45 -9.28 4.84 10.11
N PHE A 46 -9.91 5.99 10.34
CA PHE A 46 -9.30 7.23 9.90
C PHE A 46 -7.97 7.48 10.57
N ALA A 47 -7.85 7.14 11.85
CA ALA A 47 -6.59 7.31 12.55
C ALA A 47 -5.50 6.41 11.96
N LEU A 48 -5.85 5.15 11.70
CA LEU A 48 -4.88 4.22 11.14
C LEU A 48 -4.50 4.58 9.71
N ILE A 49 -5.45 5.03 8.92
CA ILE A 49 -5.17 5.43 7.55
C ILE A 49 -4.31 6.69 7.52
N ALA A 50 -4.58 7.64 8.42
CA ALA A 50 -3.75 8.84 8.50
C ALA A 50 -2.31 8.48 8.84
N LEU A 51 -2.13 7.55 9.78
CA LEU A 51 -0.80 7.09 10.13
C LEU A 51 -0.16 6.36 8.96
N SER A 52 -0.96 5.60 8.21
CA SER A 52 -0.49 4.93 7.01
C SER A 52 0.05 5.93 5.99
N TYR A 53 -0.69 7.00 5.75
CA TYR A 53 -0.23 8.04 4.82
C TYR A 53 1.05 8.70 5.31
N TYR A 54 1.17 8.87 6.61
CA TYR A 54 2.40 9.42 7.15
C TYR A 54 3.58 8.50 6.86
N CYS A 55 3.42 7.20 7.11
CA CYS A 55 4.48 6.25 6.79
C CYS A 55 4.76 6.21 5.29
N LEU A 56 3.73 6.30 4.47
CA LEU A 56 3.91 6.32 3.03
C LEU A 56 4.72 7.54 2.60
N SER A 57 4.46 8.68 3.20
CA SER A 57 5.22 9.88 2.87
C SER A 57 6.70 9.72 3.25
N LEU A 58 6.97 9.06 4.36
CA LEU A 58 8.36 8.78 4.73
C LEU A 58 9.02 7.84 3.73
N ALA A 59 8.29 6.85 3.25
CA ALA A 59 8.81 5.93 2.24
C ALA A 59 9.12 6.67 0.94
N ALA A 60 8.28 7.61 0.58
CA ALA A 60 8.45 8.35 -0.66
C ALA A 60 9.65 9.27 -0.64
N MET A 61 10.19 9.54 0.53
CA MET A 61 11.40 10.35 0.60
C MET A 61 12.62 9.63 0.05
N GLY A 62 12.61 8.32 0.05
CA GLY A 62 13.74 7.54 -0.45
C GLY A 62 13.42 6.61 -1.59
N LEU A 63 12.15 6.47 -1.94
CA LEU A 63 11.75 5.64 -3.06
C LEU A 63 11.08 6.51 -4.11
N PRO A 64 11.19 6.15 -5.40
CA PRO A 64 10.45 6.88 -6.41
C PRO A 64 8.97 6.83 -6.07
N ILE A 65 8.29 7.97 -6.22
CA ILE A 65 6.92 8.04 -5.76
C ILE A 65 6.00 7.08 -6.51
N GLY A 66 6.27 6.87 -7.78
CA GLY A 66 5.47 5.91 -8.55
C GLY A 66 5.63 4.50 -8.03
N VAL A 67 6.84 4.12 -7.65
CA VAL A 67 7.09 2.79 -7.11
C VAL A 67 6.44 2.64 -5.75
N ALA A 68 6.62 3.63 -4.87
CA ALA A 68 6.04 3.56 -3.54
C ALA A 68 4.54 3.43 -3.60
N TYR A 69 3.90 4.25 -4.41
CA TYR A 69 2.45 4.24 -4.51
C TYR A 69 1.94 2.95 -5.14
N ALA A 70 2.61 2.46 -6.18
CA ALA A 70 2.16 1.25 -6.86
C ALA A 70 2.23 0.04 -5.93
N PHE A 71 3.29 -0.09 -5.16
CA PHE A 71 3.40 -1.20 -4.23
C PHE A 71 2.45 -1.04 -3.05
N TRP A 72 2.28 0.19 -2.56
CA TRP A 72 1.32 0.43 -1.50
C TRP A 72 -0.08 0.01 -1.92
N GLU A 73 -0.48 0.43 -3.10
CA GLU A 73 -1.81 0.10 -3.60
C GLU A 73 -1.94 -1.38 -3.92
N GLY A 74 -0.97 -1.93 -4.65
CA GLY A 74 -1.04 -3.32 -5.07
C GLY A 74 -0.99 -4.31 -3.92
N LEU A 75 -0.02 -4.14 -3.04
CA LEU A 75 0.09 -5.03 -1.89
C LEU A 75 -1.03 -4.79 -0.90
N GLY A 76 -1.44 -3.54 -0.73
CA GLY A 76 -2.56 -3.23 0.16
C GLY A 76 -3.83 -3.92 -0.30
N LEU A 77 -4.15 -3.79 -1.58
CA LEU A 77 -5.34 -4.45 -2.11
C LEU A 77 -5.26 -5.96 -2.00
N THR A 78 -4.08 -6.53 -2.23
CA THR A 78 -3.90 -7.96 -2.11
C THR A 78 -4.13 -8.42 -0.68
N LEU A 79 -3.53 -7.73 0.29
CA LEU A 79 -3.69 -8.10 1.68
C LEU A 79 -5.12 -7.91 2.16
N ILE A 80 -5.75 -6.81 1.76
CA ILE A 80 -7.16 -6.59 2.11
C ILE A 80 -8.03 -7.69 1.53
N THR A 81 -7.76 -8.11 0.31
CA THR A 81 -8.53 -9.18 -0.30
C THR A 81 -8.32 -10.49 0.43
N LEU A 82 -7.08 -10.78 0.84
CA LEU A 82 -6.83 -11.99 1.61
C LEU A 82 -7.56 -11.98 2.93
N VAL A 83 -7.56 -10.83 3.60
CA VAL A 83 -8.31 -10.70 4.85
C VAL A 83 -9.80 -10.90 4.60
N SER A 84 -10.33 -10.30 3.54
CA SER A 84 -11.74 -10.45 3.22
C SER A 84 -12.13 -11.90 2.99
N VAL A 85 -11.30 -12.60 2.22
CA VAL A 85 -11.62 -13.98 1.87
C VAL A 85 -11.48 -14.90 3.08
N PHE A 86 -10.38 -14.77 3.82
CA PHE A 86 -10.07 -15.75 4.85
C PHE A 86 -10.71 -15.41 6.20
N LEU A 87 -10.79 -14.13 6.54
CA LEU A 87 -11.32 -13.74 7.84
C LEU A 87 -12.77 -13.32 7.81
N LEU A 88 -13.19 -12.70 6.72
CA LEU A 88 -14.56 -12.20 6.61
C LEU A 88 -15.45 -13.11 5.78
N GLY A 89 -14.89 -14.14 5.19
CA GLY A 89 -15.68 -15.12 4.47
C GLY A 89 -16.21 -14.69 3.11
N GLU A 90 -15.63 -13.65 2.54
CA GLU A 90 -16.05 -13.20 1.22
C GLU A 90 -15.54 -14.13 0.13
N ALA A 91 -16.30 -14.21 -0.97
CA ALA A 91 -15.94 -15.12 -2.04
C ALA A 91 -14.86 -14.52 -2.94
N MET A 92 -13.96 -15.37 -3.36
CA MET A 92 -12.95 -14.99 -4.35
C MET A 92 -13.39 -15.56 -5.68
N ASN A 93 -13.59 -14.70 -6.67
CA ASN A 93 -13.94 -15.19 -8.00
C ASN A 93 -12.80 -14.92 -8.96
N LEU A 94 -12.91 -15.47 -10.17
CA LEU A 94 -11.85 -15.36 -11.14
C LEU A 94 -11.60 -13.92 -11.54
N ARG A 95 -12.65 -13.14 -11.68
CA ARG A 95 -12.51 -11.73 -12.07
C ARG A 95 -11.69 -10.97 -11.04
N ARG A 96 -11.96 -11.20 -9.77
CA ARG A 96 -11.23 -10.54 -8.70
C ARG A 96 -9.77 -10.98 -8.67
N PHE A 97 -9.54 -12.27 -8.89
CA PHE A 97 -8.19 -12.79 -8.93
C PHE A 97 -7.39 -12.19 -10.09
N LEU A 98 -8.00 -12.13 -11.26
CA LEU A 98 -7.33 -11.56 -12.42
C LEU A 98 -7.02 -10.08 -12.23
N ALA A 99 -7.94 -9.35 -11.61
CA ALA A 99 -7.71 -7.93 -11.35
C ALA A 99 -6.52 -7.72 -10.40
N LEU A 100 -6.43 -8.53 -9.36
CA LEU A 100 -5.31 -8.42 -8.43
C LEU A 100 -4.00 -8.77 -9.10
N ALA A 101 -4.01 -9.81 -9.92
CA ALA A 101 -2.82 -10.20 -10.65
C ALA A 101 -2.37 -9.09 -11.57
N ALA A 102 -3.30 -8.43 -12.24
CA ALA A 102 -2.98 -7.32 -13.12
C ALA A 102 -2.38 -6.14 -12.37
N ILE A 103 -2.94 -5.83 -11.20
CA ILE A 103 -2.42 -4.73 -10.39
C ILE A 103 -1.01 -5.02 -9.91
N LEU A 104 -0.76 -6.23 -9.45
CA LEU A 104 0.58 -6.60 -8.99
C LEU A 104 1.58 -6.63 -10.14
N ALA A 105 1.16 -7.12 -11.29
CA ALA A 105 2.03 -7.11 -12.47
C ALA A 105 2.36 -5.67 -12.86
N GLY A 106 1.38 -4.78 -12.79
CA GLY A 106 1.62 -3.38 -13.09
C GLY A 106 2.61 -2.75 -12.12
N ALA A 107 2.49 -3.07 -10.83
CA ALA A 107 3.42 -2.55 -9.84
C ALA A 107 4.84 -3.02 -10.12
N LEU A 108 5.00 -4.28 -10.48
CA LEU A 108 6.30 -4.81 -10.81
C LEU A 108 6.87 -4.17 -12.07
N LEU A 109 6.02 -3.92 -13.05
CA LEU A 109 6.47 -3.25 -14.26
C LEU A 109 6.93 -1.83 -13.98
N ILE A 110 6.21 -1.12 -13.14
CA ILE A 110 6.60 0.23 -12.76
C ILE A 110 7.94 0.22 -12.04
N HIS A 111 8.11 -0.71 -11.12
CA HIS A 111 9.36 -0.83 -10.39
C HIS A 111 10.51 -1.14 -11.34
N HIS A 112 10.30 -2.09 -12.23
CA HIS A 112 11.32 -2.50 -13.17
C HIS A 112 11.65 -1.38 -14.13
N GLY A 113 10.64 -0.72 -14.66
CA GLY A 113 10.85 0.39 -15.57
C GLY A 113 11.56 1.55 -14.92
N THR A 114 11.23 1.83 -13.66
CA THR A 114 11.88 2.91 -12.94
C THR A 114 13.35 2.62 -12.70
N THR A 115 13.68 1.40 -12.30
CA THR A 115 15.08 1.05 -12.08
C THR A 115 15.85 0.98 -13.41
N ALA A 116 15.21 0.45 -14.44
CA ALA A 116 15.88 0.34 -15.73
C ALA A 116 16.08 1.70 -16.39
N GLY A 117 15.16 2.62 -16.17
CA GLY A 117 15.24 3.93 -16.76
C GLY A 117 15.89 4.96 -15.88
N ALA A 118 16.51 4.52 -14.82
CA ALA A 118 17.03 5.43 -13.82
C ALA A 118 18.07 6.41 -14.27
N PRO A 119 18.78 6.20 -15.35
CA PRO A 119 19.86 7.11 -15.68
C PRO A 119 19.47 8.53 -16.00
N ALA A 120 18.23 8.80 -16.05
CA ALA A 120 17.82 10.14 -16.41
C ALA A 120 18.18 11.21 -15.42
N ALA A 121 18.50 10.83 -14.23
CA ALA A 121 18.71 11.81 -13.20
C ALA A 121 19.78 12.84 -13.50
N PRO A 122 20.85 12.48 -14.13
CA PRO A 122 21.91 13.46 -14.30
C PRO A 122 21.57 14.66 -15.11
N GLU A 123 20.69 14.53 -16.06
CA GLU A 123 20.47 15.65 -16.83
C GLU A 123 19.82 16.74 -16.16
N ARG A 124 19.22 16.44 -15.04
CA ARG A 124 18.66 17.50 -14.36
C ARG A 124 19.64 18.49 -13.92
N LYS A 125 20.77 18.09 -13.44
CA LYS A 125 21.69 19.04 -13.08
C LYS A 125 22.28 19.70 -14.24
N GLY A 126 22.44 19.00 -15.31
CA GLY A 126 22.88 19.61 -16.52
C GLY A 126 21.98 20.72 -16.91
N ALA A 127 20.69 20.50 -16.82
CA ALA A 127 19.76 21.53 -17.15
C ALA A 127 19.84 22.69 -16.19
N ALA A 128 20.12 22.44 -14.96
CA ALA A 128 20.17 23.48 -13.99
C ALA A 128 21.36 24.40 -14.25
N SER A 129 22.40 23.90 -14.79
CA SER A 129 23.53 24.74 -15.11
C SER A 129 23.35 25.46 -16.42
#